data_7bfb0eea3a1537ed78b2081d344572b4
#
_entry.id   7bfb0eea3a1537ed78b2081d344572b4
#
_cell.length_a   1.000
_cell.length_b   1.000
_cell.length_c   1.000
_cell.angle_alpha   90.00
_cell.angle_beta   90.00
_cell.angle_gamma   90.00
#
_symmetry.space_group_name_H-M   'P 1'
#
loop_
_entity.id
_entity.type
_entity.pdbx_description
1 polymer ?
#
loop_
_entity_poly.entity_id
_entity_poly.type
_entity_poly.pdbx_seq_one_letter_code
_entity_poly.pdbx_strand_id
1 'polypeptide(L)'
;LVSCIYGSLLQVVVDMNYDSATYLDWELFTINDKNRQQILVPPGYANGHLVMSDFGIFSYKQSTLYGGPSEQFTVKWNDPKLNIPWPIDNPLLSSRDKNADTI
;
A
#
# COMPACT_ATOMS: atom_id res chain seq x y z
N LEU A 1 -0.30 -9.93 5.31
CA LEU A 1 -0.88 -9.39 6.54
C LEU A 1 -0.09 -8.17 6.99
N VAL A 2 -0.73 -7.04 7.09
CA VAL A 2 -0.11 -5.76 7.47
C VAL A 2 -0.68 -5.30 8.80
N SER A 3 0.18 -4.86 9.69
CA SER A 3 -0.21 -4.31 10.99
C SER A 3 0.68 -3.12 11.36
N CYS A 4 0.14 -2.17 12.12
CA CYS A 4 0.88 -1.03 12.63
C CYS A 4 1.25 -1.29 14.08
N ILE A 5 2.55 -1.35 14.38
CA ILE A 5 3.07 -1.60 15.72
C ILE A 5 3.17 -0.31 16.51
N TYR A 6 3.56 0.77 15.85
CA TYR A 6 3.71 2.09 16.46
C TYR A 6 3.33 3.17 15.47
N GLY A 7 2.61 4.19 15.92
CA GLY A 7 2.22 5.31 15.12
C GLY A 7 0.89 5.09 14.39
N SER A 8 0.73 5.77 13.27
CA SER A 8 -0.49 5.72 12.47
C SER A 8 -0.16 5.66 10.98
N LEU A 9 -0.83 4.79 10.25
CA LEU A 9 -0.68 4.61 8.82
C LEU A 9 -2.02 4.77 8.11
N LEU A 10 -1.98 5.37 6.93
CA LEU A 10 -3.07 5.28 5.97
C LEU A 10 -2.67 4.19 4.97
N GLN A 11 -3.44 3.09 4.94
CA GLN A 11 -3.16 1.93 4.11
C GLN A 11 -4.17 1.86 2.97
N VAL A 12 -3.69 1.67 1.75
CA VAL A 12 -4.56 1.45 0.60
C VAL A 12 -4.36 0.02 0.08
N VAL A 13 -5.45 -0.58 -0.37
CA VAL A 13 -5.45 -1.89 -1.03
C VAL A 13 -6.19 -1.73 -2.35
N VAL A 14 -5.59 -2.20 -3.43
CA VAL A 14 -6.11 -2.04 -4.80
C VAL A 14 -6.23 -3.41 -5.46
N ASP A 15 -7.38 -3.68 -6.06
CA ASP A 15 -7.58 -4.90 -6.84
C ASP A 15 -6.88 -4.75 -8.20
N MET A 16 -5.86 -5.57 -8.43
CA MET A 16 -5.09 -5.57 -9.67
C MET A 16 -5.35 -6.82 -10.53
N ASN A 17 -6.42 -7.56 -10.24
CA ASN A 17 -6.81 -8.74 -11.01
C ASN A 17 -7.66 -8.33 -12.21
N TYR A 18 -7.13 -8.49 -13.42
CA TYR A 18 -7.82 -8.08 -14.67
C TYR A 18 -9.18 -8.72 -14.83
N ASP A 19 -9.37 -9.94 -14.34
CA ASP A 19 -10.61 -10.69 -14.51
C ASP A 19 -11.64 -10.39 -13.44
N SER A 20 -11.28 -9.57 -12.45
CA SER A 20 -12.17 -9.24 -11.35
C SER A 20 -13.16 -8.14 -11.74
N ALA A 21 -14.40 -8.26 -11.26
CA ALA A 21 -15.40 -7.21 -11.41
C ALA A 21 -15.02 -5.92 -10.68
N THR A 22 -14.10 -6.01 -9.71
CA THR A 22 -13.62 -4.88 -8.92
C THR A 22 -12.22 -4.41 -9.33
N TYR A 23 -11.79 -4.76 -10.54
CA TYR A 23 -10.47 -4.37 -11.03
C TYR A 23 -10.27 -2.85 -10.92
N LEU A 24 -9.16 -2.46 -10.32
CA LEU A 24 -8.76 -1.07 -10.01
C LEU A 24 -9.57 -0.39 -8.90
N ASP A 25 -10.54 -1.06 -8.31
CA ASP A 25 -11.19 -0.55 -7.11
C ASP A 25 -10.21 -0.58 -5.94
N TRP A 26 -10.27 0.42 -5.08
CA TRP A 26 -9.38 0.53 -3.94
C TRP A 26 -10.16 0.89 -2.69
N GLU A 27 -9.54 0.59 -1.54
CA GLU A 27 -10.10 0.88 -0.23
C GLU A 27 -9.00 1.42 0.67
N LEU A 28 -9.34 2.43 1.46
CA LEU A 28 -8.42 3.05 2.41
C LEU A 28 -8.77 2.62 3.82
N PHE A 29 -7.72 2.35 4.60
CA PHE A 29 -7.84 1.96 6.00
C PHE A 29 -6.90 2.81 6.83
N THR A 30 -7.38 3.31 7.98
CA THR A 30 -6.50 3.90 8.98
C THR A 30 -6.16 2.82 9.99
N ILE A 31 -4.88 2.47 10.09
CA ILE A 31 -4.39 1.51 11.09
C ILE A 31 -3.38 2.18 12.00
N ASN A 32 -3.45 1.89 13.29
CA ASN A 32 -2.58 2.51 14.28
C ASN A 32 -2.38 1.57 15.48
N ASP A 33 -1.50 1.98 16.39
CA ASP A 33 -1.16 1.20 17.57
C ASP A 33 -2.29 1.12 18.60
N LYS A 34 -3.34 1.91 18.45
CA LYS A 34 -4.50 1.93 19.34
C LYS A 34 -5.62 1.01 18.85
N ASN A 35 -5.98 1.09 17.56
CA ASN A 35 -7.06 0.26 17.03
C ASN A 35 -6.62 -1.17 16.72
N ARG A 36 -5.31 -1.40 16.57
CA ARG A 36 -4.70 -2.72 16.35
C ARG A 36 -5.31 -3.51 15.19
N GLN A 37 -5.81 -2.81 14.19
CA GLN A 37 -6.36 -3.46 13.01
C GLN A 37 -5.23 -4.07 12.18
N GLN A 38 -5.55 -5.20 11.56
CA GLN A 38 -4.65 -5.86 10.62
C GLN A 38 -5.36 -5.99 9.29
N ILE A 39 -4.59 -5.83 8.22
CA ILE A 39 -5.13 -5.90 6.85
C ILE A 39 -4.53 -7.11 6.15
N LEU A 40 -5.39 -8.02 5.73
CA LEU A 40 -4.99 -9.15 4.90
C LEU A 40 -5.08 -8.73 3.43
N VAL A 41 -3.96 -8.79 2.73
CA VAL A 41 -3.88 -8.45 1.31
C VAL A 41 -3.75 -9.75 0.53
N PRO A 42 -4.79 -10.19 -0.19
CA PRO A 42 -4.74 -11.42 -0.98
C PRO A 42 -3.79 -11.30 -2.19
N PRO A 43 -3.39 -12.42 -2.80
CA PRO A 43 -2.65 -12.39 -4.05
C PRO A 43 -3.42 -11.64 -5.14
N GLY A 44 -2.69 -10.93 -5.98
CA GLY A 44 -3.30 -10.12 -7.06
C GLY A 44 -3.73 -8.73 -6.63
N TYR A 45 -3.58 -8.37 -5.36
CA TYR A 45 -3.85 -7.04 -4.85
C TYR A 45 -2.54 -6.28 -4.64
N ALA A 46 -2.55 -5.00 -5.00
CA ALA A 46 -1.48 -4.07 -4.65
C ALA A 46 -1.84 -3.39 -3.32
N ASN A 47 -0.83 -2.94 -2.61
CA ASN A 47 -1.06 -2.17 -1.39
C ASN A 47 0.00 -1.07 -1.26
N GLY A 48 -0.37 -0.02 -0.53
CA GLY A 48 0.53 1.07 -0.22
C GLY A 48 0.17 1.70 1.10
N HIS A 49 1.08 2.46 1.67
CA HIS A 49 0.82 3.11 2.94
C HIS A 49 1.51 4.47 3.01
N LEU A 50 0.91 5.36 3.79
CA LEU A 50 1.45 6.67 4.14
C LEU A 50 1.54 6.75 5.65
N VAL A 51 2.72 7.09 6.18
CA VAL A 51 2.90 7.30 7.61
C VAL A 51 2.28 8.64 7.99
N MET A 52 1.30 8.63 8.87
CA MET A 52 0.55 9.81 9.29
C MET A 52 1.11 10.46 10.56
N SER A 53 1.89 9.72 11.33
CA SER A 53 2.57 10.22 12.53
C SER A 53 4.01 10.58 12.21
N ASP A 54 4.72 11.21 13.18
CA ASP A 54 6.13 11.56 12.99
C ASP A 54 7.00 10.33 12.78
N PHE A 55 6.65 9.22 13.43
CA PHE A 55 7.28 7.93 13.25
C PHE A 55 6.23 6.84 13.11
N GLY A 56 6.56 5.80 12.36
CA GLY A 56 5.70 4.65 12.25
C GLY A 56 6.51 3.36 12.13
N ILE A 57 6.05 2.32 12.81
CA ILE A 57 6.60 0.98 12.70
C ILE A 57 5.46 0.08 12.26
N PHE A 58 5.63 -0.56 11.11
CA PHE A 58 4.65 -1.52 10.63
C PHE A 58 5.31 -2.88 10.43
N SER A 59 4.49 -3.91 10.54
CA SER A 59 4.92 -5.29 10.32
C SER A 59 4.09 -5.89 9.23
N TYR A 60 4.72 -6.67 8.36
CA TYR A 60 3.98 -7.42 7.35
C TYR A 60 4.51 -8.84 7.27
N LYS A 61 3.60 -9.77 6.95
CA LYS A 61 3.92 -11.16 6.73
C LYS A 61 3.46 -11.54 5.33
N GLN A 62 4.30 -12.21 4.59
CA GLN A 62 3.95 -12.66 3.24
C GLN A 62 4.07 -14.18 3.16
N SER A 63 3.30 -14.76 2.23
CA SER A 63 3.24 -16.20 2.07
C SER A 63 4.46 -16.78 1.35
N THR A 64 5.28 -15.93 0.71
CA THR A 64 6.48 -16.33 0.00
C THR A 64 7.68 -15.54 0.50
N LEU A 65 8.88 -16.06 0.24
CA LEU A 65 10.10 -15.34 0.58
C LEU A 65 10.24 -14.07 -0.26
N TYR A 66 10.77 -13.01 0.37
CA TYR A 66 11.06 -11.78 -0.32
C TYR A 66 12.28 -11.97 -1.24
N GLY A 67 12.06 -11.78 -2.54
CA GLY A 67 13.10 -11.96 -3.57
C GLY A 67 13.82 -10.68 -3.96
N GLY A 68 13.54 -9.57 -3.29
CA GLY A 68 14.14 -8.28 -3.56
C GLY A 68 13.27 -7.37 -4.43
N PRO A 69 13.67 -6.08 -4.59
CA PRO A 69 12.87 -5.10 -5.33
C PRO A 69 12.61 -5.47 -6.79
N SER A 70 13.51 -6.19 -7.43
CA SER A 70 13.38 -6.57 -8.85
C SER A 70 12.27 -7.58 -9.10
N GLU A 71 11.82 -8.30 -8.07
CA GLU A 71 10.72 -9.27 -8.18
C GLU A 71 9.36 -8.67 -7.80
N GLN A 72 9.33 -7.39 -7.46
CA GLN A 72 8.11 -6.72 -7.04
C GLN A 72 7.52 -5.89 -8.17
N PHE A 73 6.22 -6.03 -8.35
CA PHE A 73 5.46 -5.17 -9.25
C PHE A 73 5.04 -3.90 -8.49
N THR A 74 5.27 -2.73 -9.09
CA THR A 74 4.97 -1.45 -8.44
C THR A 74 4.09 -0.59 -9.33
N VAL A 75 3.04 -0.06 -8.75
CA VAL A 75 2.12 0.88 -9.39
C VAL A 75 2.43 2.28 -8.85
N LYS A 76 2.33 3.29 -9.72
CA LYS A 76 2.58 4.67 -9.32
C LYS A 76 1.56 5.12 -8.28
N TRP A 77 2.04 5.72 -7.17
CA TRP A 77 1.19 6.10 -6.03
C TRP A 77 0.08 7.08 -6.40
N ASN A 78 0.33 7.97 -7.34
CA ASN A 78 -0.62 8.98 -7.80
C ASN A 78 -1.14 8.72 -9.20
N ASP A 79 -1.23 7.45 -9.58
CA ASP A 79 -1.75 7.06 -10.89
C ASP A 79 -3.17 7.64 -11.08
N PRO A 80 -3.42 8.40 -12.16
CA PRO A 80 -4.73 9.02 -12.37
C PRO A 80 -5.86 8.02 -12.58
N LYS A 81 -5.57 6.79 -13.02
CA LYS A 81 -6.59 5.73 -13.14
C LYS A 81 -7.08 5.25 -11.80
N LEU A 82 -6.26 5.32 -10.75
CA LEU A 82 -6.66 4.97 -9.39
C LEU A 82 -7.29 6.15 -8.68
N ASN A 83 -6.73 7.35 -8.85
CA ASN A 83 -7.22 8.58 -8.25
C ASN A 83 -7.40 8.47 -6.73
N ILE A 84 -6.42 7.89 -6.06
CA ILE A 84 -6.45 7.72 -4.61
C ILE A 84 -6.26 9.08 -3.94
N PRO A 85 -7.14 9.48 -3.00
CA PRO A 85 -7.08 10.81 -2.38
C PRO A 85 -6.05 10.87 -1.24
N TRP A 86 -4.78 10.70 -1.58
CA TRP A 86 -3.70 10.83 -0.60
C TRP A 86 -3.67 12.24 -0.02
N PRO A 87 -3.60 12.39 1.31
CA PRO A 87 -3.60 13.72 1.95
C PRO A 87 -2.26 14.42 1.94
N ILE A 88 -1.47 14.24 0.89
CA ILE A 88 -0.14 14.82 0.76
C ILE A 88 0.21 14.99 -0.71
N ASP A 89 0.86 16.12 -1.06
CA ASP A 89 1.21 16.41 -2.45
C ASP A 89 2.64 15.96 -2.79
N ASN A 90 3.56 16.01 -1.82
CA ASN A 90 4.98 15.71 -2.04
C ASN A 90 5.50 14.71 -1.01
N PRO A 91 5.10 13.42 -1.12
CA PRO A 91 5.58 12.41 -0.18
C PRO A 91 7.05 12.06 -0.42
N LEU A 92 7.72 11.61 0.65
CA LEU A 92 9.01 10.95 0.50
C LEU A 92 8.76 9.53 -0.01
N LEU A 93 9.41 9.20 -1.12
CA LEU A 93 9.22 7.91 -1.79
C LEU A 93 10.53 7.14 -1.85
N SER A 94 10.43 5.80 -1.83
CA SER A 94 11.56 4.96 -2.21
C SER A 94 11.90 5.18 -3.68
N SER A 95 13.12 4.81 -4.11
CA SER A 95 13.50 4.91 -5.52
C SER A 95 12.56 4.10 -6.42
N ARG A 96 12.13 2.93 -5.96
CA ARG A 96 11.19 2.09 -6.70
C ARG A 96 9.84 2.79 -6.90
N ASP A 97 9.28 3.36 -5.84
CA ASP A 97 7.99 4.05 -5.92
C ASP A 97 8.08 5.32 -6.76
N LYS A 98 9.19 6.03 -6.67
CA LYS A 98 9.44 7.25 -7.42
C LYS A 98 9.51 7.00 -8.93
N ASN A 99 10.04 5.86 -9.33
CA ASN A 99 10.24 5.48 -10.71
C ASN A 99 9.14 4.54 -11.26
N ALA A 100 8.08 4.32 -10.49
CA ALA A 100 6.99 3.45 -10.91
C ALA A 100 6.23 4.02 -12.11
N ASP A 101 5.84 3.14 -13.01
CA ASP A 101 5.05 3.51 -14.19
C ASP A 101 3.57 3.59 -13.87
N THR A 102 2.83 4.31 -14.71
CA THR A 102 1.37 4.33 -14.66
C THR A 102 0.79 3.02 -15.21
N ILE A 103 -0.43 2.74 -14.83
CA ILE A 103 -1.19 1.57 -15.31
C ILE A 103 -1.50 1.69 -16.80
#